data_640682e96c748224eeebd7276cf1f5a5
#
_entry.id   640682e96c748224eeebd7276cf1f5a5
#
_cell.length_a   1.000
_cell.length_b   1.000
_cell.length_c   1.000
_cell.angle_alpha   90.00
_cell.angle_beta   90.00
_cell.angle_gamma   90.00
#
_symmetry.space_group_name_H-M   'P 1'
#
loop_
_entity.id
_entity.type
_entity.pdbx_description
1 polymer ?
#
loop_
_entity_poly.entity_id
_entity_poly.type
_entity_poly.pdbx_seq_one_letter_code
_entity_poly.pdbx_strand_id
1 'polypeptide(L)'
;AQKALQQANSSAQQAENGALQLKQNILMLLGFDADAPVTFADVPVPDATRLATMDLAADAQAAVSENYDLMSVRAAKAEGSSNRTVKKRNVAYTEDSVTITVQNLYAAVVSKKQAYDSATAGYQAAAQSYEAAKRQNALGMLSRANYLGLECSWLSSVASYKSAELEYTKAVE
;
A
#
# COMPACT_ATOMS: atom_id res chain seq x y z
N ALA A 1 30.89 -1.53 -16.51
CA ALA A 1 29.99 -0.43 -16.94
C ALA A 1 28.92 -0.92 -17.94
N GLN A 2 29.28 -1.54 -19.08
CA GLN A 2 28.33 -1.99 -20.11
C GLN A 2 27.32 -3.04 -19.61
N LYS A 3 27.76 -4.04 -18.83
CA LYS A 3 26.87 -5.07 -18.25
C LYS A 3 25.82 -4.46 -17.31
N ALA A 4 26.21 -3.49 -16.49
CA ALA A 4 25.29 -2.79 -15.59
C ALA A 4 24.25 -1.96 -16.36
N LEU A 5 24.65 -1.29 -17.46
CA LEU A 5 23.75 -0.56 -18.32
C LEU A 5 22.75 -1.49 -19.02
N GLN A 6 23.21 -2.63 -19.55
CA GLN A 6 22.34 -3.63 -20.16
C GLN A 6 21.33 -4.18 -19.16
N GLN A 7 21.77 -4.44 -17.93
CA GLN A 7 20.91 -4.93 -16.86
C GLN A 7 19.86 -3.89 -16.45
N ALA A 8 20.24 -2.62 -16.36
CA ALA A 8 19.32 -1.53 -16.08
C ALA A 8 18.26 -1.35 -17.20
N ASN A 9 18.70 -1.40 -18.47
CA ASN A 9 17.80 -1.32 -19.61
C ASN A 9 16.83 -2.51 -19.66
N SER A 10 17.31 -3.73 -19.40
CA SER A 10 16.46 -4.92 -19.34
C SER A 10 15.42 -4.81 -18.22
N SER A 11 15.81 -4.33 -17.04
CA SER A 11 14.89 -4.12 -15.92
C SER A 11 13.85 -3.04 -16.23
N ALA A 12 14.25 -1.96 -16.91
CA ALA A 12 13.32 -0.91 -17.34
C ALA A 12 12.27 -1.47 -18.34
N GLN A 13 12.71 -2.21 -19.35
CA GLN A 13 11.80 -2.84 -20.31
C GLN A 13 10.85 -3.84 -19.65
N GLN A 14 11.34 -4.63 -18.69
CA GLN A 14 10.47 -5.55 -17.93
C GLN A 14 9.41 -4.80 -17.13
N ALA A 15 9.77 -3.68 -16.50
CA ALA A 15 8.84 -2.83 -15.77
C ALA A 15 7.79 -2.20 -16.70
N GLU A 16 8.20 -1.69 -17.87
CA GLU A 16 7.29 -1.15 -18.89
C GLU A 16 6.31 -2.20 -19.41
N ASN A 17 6.82 -3.39 -19.76
CA ASN A 17 5.97 -4.49 -20.21
C ASN A 17 4.99 -4.95 -19.12
N GLY A 18 5.44 -5.03 -17.87
CA GLY A 18 4.59 -5.34 -16.73
C GLY A 18 3.48 -4.30 -16.51
N ALA A 19 3.81 -3.03 -16.60
CA ALA A 19 2.84 -1.94 -16.51
C ALA A 19 1.80 -2.00 -17.66
N LEU A 20 2.24 -2.30 -18.89
CA LEU A 20 1.36 -2.46 -20.03
C LEU A 20 0.40 -3.66 -19.84
N GLN A 21 0.90 -4.80 -19.40
CA GLN A 21 0.07 -5.97 -19.11
C GLN A 21 -0.97 -5.69 -18.02
N LEU A 22 -0.58 -5.01 -16.94
CA LEU A 22 -1.51 -4.61 -15.88
C LEU A 22 -2.59 -3.67 -16.41
N LYS A 23 -2.21 -2.70 -17.24
CA LYS A 23 -3.16 -1.81 -17.91
C LYS A 23 -4.17 -2.59 -18.74
N GLN A 24 -3.70 -3.49 -19.62
CA GLN A 24 -4.54 -4.33 -20.47
C GLN A 24 -5.49 -5.20 -19.65
N ASN A 25 -5.00 -5.83 -18.58
CA ASN A 25 -5.83 -6.64 -17.70
C ASN A 25 -6.94 -5.82 -17.02
N ILE A 26 -6.64 -4.61 -16.55
CA ILE A 26 -7.64 -3.72 -15.95
C ILE A 26 -8.69 -3.32 -17.00
N LEU A 27 -8.27 -2.95 -18.21
CA LEU A 27 -9.19 -2.60 -19.29
C LEU A 27 -10.14 -3.76 -19.63
N MET A 28 -9.61 -4.96 -19.77
CA MET A 28 -10.43 -6.17 -20.02
C MET A 28 -11.40 -6.47 -18.88
N LEU A 29 -10.96 -6.32 -17.61
CA LEU A 29 -11.84 -6.49 -16.45
C LEU A 29 -12.98 -5.47 -16.39
N LEU A 30 -12.75 -4.27 -16.91
CA LEU A 30 -13.75 -3.22 -17.03
C LEU A 30 -14.62 -3.33 -18.30
N GLY A 31 -14.36 -4.32 -19.15
CA GLY A 31 -15.10 -4.54 -20.40
C GLY A 31 -14.69 -3.63 -21.55
N PHE A 32 -13.51 -3.00 -21.47
CA PHE A 32 -12.90 -2.23 -22.57
C PHE A 32 -11.99 -3.12 -23.43
N ASP A 33 -11.72 -2.69 -24.64
CA ASP A 33 -10.67 -3.31 -25.46
C ASP A 33 -9.30 -3.09 -24.82
N ALA A 34 -8.40 -4.08 -24.97
CA ALA A 34 -7.07 -4.06 -24.33
C ALA A 34 -6.17 -2.90 -24.78
N ASP A 35 -6.47 -2.28 -25.94
CA ASP A 35 -5.77 -1.17 -26.55
C ASP A 35 -6.55 0.16 -26.45
N ALA A 36 -7.66 0.19 -25.70
CA ALA A 36 -8.46 1.39 -25.54
C ALA A 36 -7.60 2.57 -25.04
N PRO A 37 -7.77 3.79 -25.59
CA PRO A 37 -6.96 4.97 -25.23
C PRO A 37 -7.42 5.56 -23.88
N VAL A 38 -7.29 4.79 -22.82
CA VAL A 38 -7.65 5.20 -21.45
C VAL A 38 -6.39 5.66 -20.71
N THR A 39 -6.50 6.80 -20.03
CA THR A 39 -5.51 7.29 -19.07
C THR A 39 -6.01 7.02 -17.64
N PHE A 40 -5.13 6.49 -16.79
CA PHE A 40 -5.43 6.35 -15.38
C PHE A 40 -5.15 7.68 -14.65
N ALA A 41 -6.02 8.04 -13.74
CA ALA A 41 -5.76 9.15 -12.82
C ALA A 41 -4.64 8.77 -11.84
N ASP A 42 -4.01 9.78 -11.26
CA ASP A 42 -3.06 9.56 -10.17
C ASP A 42 -3.76 8.88 -8.99
N VAL A 43 -2.98 8.09 -8.23
CA VAL A 43 -3.46 7.47 -7.00
C VAL A 43 -3.92 8.58 -6.04
N PRO A 44 -5.14 8.50 -5.50
CA PRO A 44 -5.61 9.49 -4.54
C PRO A 44 -4.70 9.52 -3.32
N VAL A 45 -4.40 10.73 -2.86
CA VAL A 45 -3.62 10.90 -1.62
C VAL A 45 -4.47 10.44 -0.44
N PRO A 46 -3.91 9.65 0.50
CA PRO A 46 -4.65 9.19 1.66
C PRO A 46 -5.18 10.37 2.49
N ASP A 47 -6.45 10.32 2.83
CA ASP A 47 -7.06 11.35 3.68
C ASP A 47 -6.57 11.22 5.13
N ALA A 48 -5.74 12.17 5.56
CA ALA A 48 -5.22 12.21 6.93
C ALA A 48 -6.33 12.36 7.99
N THR A 49 -7.49 12.94 7.61
CA THR A 49 -8.63 13.12 8.53
C THR A 49 -9.31 11.78 8.82
N ARG A 50 -9.35 10.86 7.86
CA ARG A 50 -9.94 9.53 8.01
C ARG A 50 -9.23 8.72 9.10
N LEU A 51 -7.91 8.76 9.14
CA LEU A 51 -7.15 8.08 10.21
C LEU A 51 -7.46 8.67 11.60
N ALA A 52 -7.64 9.99 11.69
CA ALA A 52 -7.96 10.67 12.96
C ALA A 52 -9.37 10.36 13.48
N THR A 53 -10.29 9.94 12.61
CA THR A 53 -11.67 9.58 12.96
C THR A 53 -11.87 8.10 13.24
N MET A 54 -10.87 7.26 12.99
CA MET A 54 -10.93 5.83 13.29
C MET A 54 -10.93 5.57 14.80
N ASP A 55 -11.90 4.79 15.26
CA ASP A 55 -12.00 4.32 16.66
C ASP A 55 -11.96 2.80 16.69
N LEU A 56 -10.80 2.25 17.10
CA LEU A 56 -10.57 0.81 17.16
C LEU A 56 -11.65 0.07 17.98
N ALA A 57 -12.11 0.64 19.10
CA ALA A 57 -13.07 -0.03 19.96
C ALA A 57 -14.46 -0.04 19.33
N ALA A 58 -14.90 1.10 18.79
CA ALA A 58 -16.17 1.23 18.10
C ALA A 58 -16.21 0.37 16.82
N ASP A 59 -15.14 0.40 16.01
CA ASP A 59 -15.04 -0.36 14.77
C ASP A 59 -14.99 -1.87 15.03
N ALA A 60 -14.27 -2.33 16.07
CA ALA A 60 -14.26 -3.73 16.47
C ALA A 60 -15.65 -4.20 16.94
N GLN A 61 -16.37 -3.38 17.69
CA GLN A 61 -17.72 -3.70 18.12
C GLN A 61 -18.70 -3.74 16.94
N ALA A 62 -18.61 -2.81 16.01
CA ALA A 62 -19.39 -2.79 14.78
C ALA A 62 -19.10 -4.04 13.93
N ALA A 63 -17.81 -4.37 13.72
CA ALA A 63 -17.41 -5.56 12.97
C ALA A 63 -17.95 -6.86 13.60
N VAL A 64 -17.94 -6.99 14.93
CA VAL A 64 -18.53 -8.14 15.63
C VAL A 64 -20.05 -8.18 15.49
N SER A 65 -20.73 -7.04 15.48
CA SER A 65 -22.20 -6.99 15.35
C SER A 65 -22.69 -7.28 13.93
N GLU A 66 -21.91 -6.90 12.90
CA GLU A 66 -22.31 -6.97 11.49
C GLU A 66 -21.69 -8.15 10.73
N ASN A 67 -20.81 -8.94 11.39
CA ASN A 67 -20.16 -10.07 10.74
C ASN A 67 -21.16 -11.18 10.40
N TYR A 68 -21.28 -11.49 9.11
CA TYR A 68 -22.24 -12.48 8.60
C TYR A 68 -21.98 -13.89 9.14
N ASP A 69 -20.74 -14.33 9.23
CA ASP A 69 -20.37 -15.66 9.71
C ASP A 69 -20.75 -15.79 11.21
N LEU A 70 -20.48 -14.75 11.98
CA LEU A 70 -20.88 -14.71 13.39
C LEU A 70 -22.39 -14.72 13.57
N MET A 71 -23.13 -13.97 12.74
CA MET A 71 -24.59 -13.99 12.74
C MET A 71 -25.12 -15.39 12.40
N SER A 72 -24.51 -16.07 11.45
CA SER A 72 -24.84 -17.45 11.07
C SER A 72 -24.60 -18.43 12.23
N VAL A 73 -23.42 -18.37 12.87
CA VAL A 73 -23.09 -19.22 14.05
C VAL A 73 -24.03 -18.95 15.22
N ARG A 74 -24.41 -17.69 15.47
CA ARG A 74 -25.38 -17.32 16.51
C ARG A 74 -26.77 -17.85 16.20
N ALA A 75 -27.20 -17.85 14.94
CA ALA A 75 -28.51 -18.31 14.49
C ALA A 75 -28.63 -19.84 14.48
N ALA A 76 -27.53 -20.57 14.31
CA ALA A 76 -27.54 -22.03 14.23
C ALA A 76 -28.21 -22.67 15.47
N LYS A 77 -29.12 -23.64 15.26
CA LYS A 77 -29.76 -24.37 16.35
C LYS A 77 -28.80 -25.37 16.99
N ALA A 78 -28.82 -25.50 18.30
CA ALA A 78 -28.03 -26.48 19.04
C ALA A 78 -28.95 -27.20 20.03
N GLU A 79 -29.08 -28.51 19.83
CA GLU A 79 -29.88 -29.39 20.70
C GLU A 79 -28.98 -30.15 21.67
N GLY A 80 -29.43 -30.27 22.94
CA GLY A 80 -28.65 -30.88 24.01
C GLY A 80 -27.66 -29.93 24.67
N SER A 81 -27.28 -30.22 25.90
CA SER A 81 -26.41 -29.37 26.74
C SER A 81 -24.99 -29.28 26.21
N SER A 82 -24.44 -30.39 25.71
CA SER A 82 -23.10 -30.46 25.14
C SER A 82 -23.00 -29.59 23.90
N ASN A 83 -23.92 -29.69 22.94
CA ASN A 83 -23.94 -28.92 21.71
C ASN A 83 -24.13 -27.41 21.95
N ARG A 84 -24.93 -27.05 22.96
CA ARG A 84 -25.06 -25.65 23.39
C ARG A 84 -23.76 -25.07 23.93
N THR A 85 -23.00 -25.87 24.69
CA THR A 85 -21.69 -25.45 25.22
C THR A 85 -20.67 -25.30 24.10
N VAL A 86 -20.65 -26.21 23.11
CA VAL A 86 -19.81 -26.09 21.91
C VAL A 86 -20.17 -24.85 21.11
N LYS A 87 -21.46 -24.62 20.86
CA LYS A 87 -21.94 -23.43 20.16
C LYS A 87 -21.50 -22.15 20.88
N LYS A 88 -21.66 -22.05 22.19
CA LYS A 88 -21.25 -20.87 22.96
C LYS A 88 -19.76 -20.62 22.84
N ARG A 89 -18.91 -21.66 22.86
CA ARG A 89 -17.47 -21.52 22.63
C ARG A 89 -17.14 -21.06 21.21
N ASN A 90 -17.83 -21.62 20.22
CA ASN A 90 -17.59 -21.23 18.83
C ASN A 90 -17.97 -19.76 18.58
N VAL A 91 -19.09 -19.30 19.16
CA VAL A 91 -19.48 -17.87 19.10
C VAL A 91 -18.39 -17.00 19.71
N ALA A 92 -17.96 -17.29 20.94
CA ALA A 92 -16.91 -16.52 21.61
C ALA A 92 -15.60 -16.53 20.81
N TYR A 93 -15.16 -17.68 20.31
CA TYR A 93 -13.97 -17.79 19.46
C TYR A 93 -14.06 -16.94 18.19
N THR A 94 -15.23 -16.93 17.54
CA THR A 94 -15.44 -16.12 16.33
C THR A 94 -15.45 -14.62 16.66
N GLU A 95 -16.07 -14.21 17.78
CA GLU A 95 -16.04 -12.83 18.28
C GLU A 95 -14.60 -12.34 18.53
N ASP A 96 -13.80 -13.15 19.23
CA ASP A 96 -12.40 -12.86 19.49
C ASP A 96 -11.59 -12.78 18.19
N SER A 97 -11.84 -13.71 17.25
CA SER A 97 -11.15 -13.74 15.95
C SER A 97 -11.45 -12.49 15.11
N VAL A 98 -12.71 -12.05 15.07
CA VAL A 98 -13.09 -10.80 14.37
C VAL A 98 -12.42 -9.60 15.04
N THR A 99 -12.43 -9.53 16.36
CA THR A 99 -11.78 -8.44 17.11
C THR A 99 -10.28 -8.38 16.83
N ILE A 100 -9.59 -9.52 16.86
CA ILE A 100 -8.14 -9.60 16.55
C ILE A 100 -7.88 -9.18 15.10
N THR A 101 -8.75 -9.56 14.17
CA THR A 101 -8.62 -9.14 12.77
C THR A 101 -8.68 -7.62 12.63
N VAL A 102 -9.63 -6.96 13.27
CA VAL A 102 -9.73 -5.49 13.27
C VAL A 102 -8.49 -4.85 13.90
N GLN A 103 -8.01 -5.38 15.03
CA GLN A 103 -6.78 -4.89 15.67
C GLN A 103 -5.57 -4.99 14.74
N ASN A 104 -5.43 -6.11 14.02
CA ASN A 104 -4.35 -6.31 13.06
C ASN A 104 -4.43 -5.33 11.87
N LEU A 105 -5.64 -5.06 11.36
CA LEU A 105 -5.86 -4.07 10.30
C LEU A 105 -5.46 -2.67 10.77
N TYR A 106 -5.84 -2.28 11.98
CA TYR A 106 -5.41 -1.01 12.57
C TYR A 106 -3.89 -0.90 12.71
N ALA A 107 -3.25 -1.94 13.24
CA ALA A 107 -1.79 -1.99 13.34
C ALA A 107 -1.12 -1.88 11.96
N ALA A 108 -1.70 -2.51 10.93
CA ALA A 108 -1.22 -2.41 9.55
C ALA A 108 -1.33 -0.98 9.03
N VAL A 109 -2.46 -0.28 9.22
CA VAL A 109 -2.64 1.11 8.81
C VAL A 109 -1.60 2.01 9.46
N VAL A 110 -1.40 1.89 10.78
CA VAL A 110 -0.39 2.68 11.52
C VAL A 110 1.01 2.42 10.99
N SER A 111 1.36 1.15 10.76
CA SER A 111 2.66 0.77 10.22
C SER A 111 2.89 1.33 8.80
N LYS A 112 1.87 1.27 7.92
CA LYS A 112 1.96 1.82 6.56
C LYS A 112 2.06 3.34 6.57
N LYS A 113 1.36 4.02 7.50
CA LYS A 113 1.52 5.46 7.70
C LYS A 113 2.95 5.83 8.10
N GLN A 114 3.54 5.12 9.05
CA GLN A 114 4.91 5.36 9.48
C GLN A 114 5.92 5.15 8.33
N ALA A 115 5.71 4.12 7.50
CA ALA A 115 6.52 3.88 6.31
C ALA A 115 6.38 5.01 5.29
N TYR A 116 5.16 5.51 5.07
CA TYR A 116 4.89 6.66 4.20
C TYR A 116 5.54 7.94 4.71
N ASP A 117 5.42 8.25 6.01
CA ASP A 117 6.05 9.43 6.63
C ASP A 117 7.58 9.36 6.49
N SER A 118 8.18 8.18 6.72
CA SER A 118 9.62 7.96 6.55
C SER A 118 10.07 8.08 5.09
N ALA A 119 9.30 7.54 4.15
CA ALA A 119 9.59 7.64 2.72
C ALA A 119 9.46 9.09 2.23
N THR A 120 8.49 9.85 2.74
CA THR A 120 8.31 11.28 2.47
C THR A 120 9.52 12.09 2.93
N ALA A 121 9.99 11.86 4.14
CA ALA A 121 11.18 12.53 4.67
C ALA A 121 12.44 12.17 3.84
N GLY A 122 12.60 10.90 3.47
CA GLY A 122 13.68 10.42 2.60
C GLY A 122 13.65 11.07 1.22
N TYR A 123 12.47 11.15 0.60
CA TYR A 123 12.29 11.84 -0.68
C TYR A 123 12.66 13.33 -0.60
N GLN A 124 12.20 14.04 0.44
CA GLN A 124 12.51 15.46 0.63
C GLN A 124 14.02 15.70 0.79
N ALA A 125 14.71 14.88 1.58
CA ALA A 125 16.16 14.97 1.76
C ALA A 125 16.92 14.67 0.46
N ALA A 126 16.51 13.65 -0.28
CA ALA A 126 17.12 13.30 -1.56
C ALA A 126 16.87 14.38 -2.62
N ALA A 127 15.69 14.98 -2.66
CA ALA A 127 15.35 16.09 -3.55
C ALA A 127 16.23 17.33 -3.27
N GLN A 128 16.41 17.70 -2.00
CA GLN A 128 17.32 18.79 -1.62
C GLN A 128 18.76 18.52 -2.05
N SER A 129 19.26 17.30 -1.84
CA SER A 129 20.59 16.89 -2.24
C SER A 129 20.77 16.93 -3.76
N TYR A 130 19.78 16.47 -4.51
CA TYR A 130 19.79 16.49 -5.96
C TYR A 130 19.74 17.92 -6.53
N GLU A 131 18.92 18.82 -5.95
CA GLU A 131 18.90 20.23 -6.36
C GLU A 131 20.24 20.94 -6.05
N ALA A 132 20.91 20.61 -4.94
CA ALA A 132 22.26 21.09 -4.67
C ALA A 132 23.26 20.54 -5.70
N ALA A 133 23.15 19.26 -6.06
CA ALA A 133 23.99 18.64 -7.08
C ALA A 133 23.81 19.26 -8.46
N LYS A 134 22.58 19.60 -8.87
CA LYS A 134 22.31 20.32 -10.12
C LYS A 134 23.09 21.64 -10.18
N ARG A 135 23.01 22.43 -9.10
CA ARG A 135 23.72 23.72 -9.00
C ARG A 135 25.25 23.55 -9.08
N GLN A 136 25.79 22.56 -8.34
CA GLN A 136 27.24 22.27 -8.35
C GLN A 136 27.71 21.76 -9.72
N ASN A 137 26.91 20.90 -10.37
CA ASN A 137 27.22 20.40 -11.71
C ASN A 137 27.22 21.54 -12.76
N ALA A 138 26.25 22.46 -12.68
CA ALA A 138 26.20 23.64 -13.57
C ALA A 138 27.43 24.57 -13.43
N LEU A 139 28.02 24.60 -12.24
CA LEU A 139 29.26 25.34 -11.95
C LEU A 139 30.54 24.55 -12.26
N GLY A 140 30.41 23.32 -12.77
CA GLY A 140 31.56 22.43 -13.01
C GLY A 140 32.26 21.91 -11.76
N MET A 141 31.63 22.04 -10.58
CA MET A 141 32.19 21.67 -9.26
C MET A 141 31.93 20.22 -8.89
N LEU A 142 31.11 19.50 -9.66
CA LEU A 142 30.73 18.12 -9.40
C LEU A 142 31.10 17.21 -10.57
N SER A 143 31.72 16.06 -10.30
CA SER A 143 31.99 15.09 -11.34
C SER A 143 30.69 14.48 -11.87
N ARG A 144 30.67 14.13 -13.17
CA ARG A 144 29.51 13.50 -13.80
C ARG A 144 29.09 12.21 -13.07
N ALA A 145 30.04 11.42 -12.58
CA ALA A 145 29.73 10.19 -11.85
C ALA A 145 29.01 10.48 -10.54
N ASN A 146 29.44 11.48 -9.78
CA ASN A 146 28.80 11.88 -8.53
C ASN A 146 27.41 12.48 -8.80
N TYR A 147 27.26 13.31 -9.84
CA TYR A 147 25.97 13.84 -10.25
C TYR A 147 24.95 12.73 -10.56
N LEU A 148 25.33 11.77 -11.43
CA LEU A 148 24.47 10.64 -11.78
C LEU A 148 24.16 9.75 -10.56
N GLY A 149 25.11 9.60 -9.63
CA GLY A 149 24.86 8.87 -8.37
C GLY A 149 23.78 9.53 -7.52
N LEU A 150 23.79 10.86 -7.40
CA LEU A 150 22.78 11.62 -6.66
C LEU A 150 21.41 11.62 -7.39
N GLU A 151 21.41 11.67 -8.72
CA GLU A 151 20.20 11.54 -9.53
C GLU A 151 19.56 10.16 -9.37
N CYS A 152 20.33 9.08 -9.43
CA CYS A 152 19.85 7.72 -9.18
C CYS A 152 19.29 7.58 -7.75
N SER A 153 19.95 8.17 -6.76
CA SER A 153 19.48 8.16 -5.38
C SER A 153 18.15 8.88 -5.22
N TRP A 154 17.99 10.04 -5.85
CA TRP A 154 16.73 10.77 -5.87
C TRP A 154 15.63 9.99 -6.58
N LEU A 155 15.86 9.41 -7.76
CA LEU A 155 14.89 8.58 -8.47
C LEU A 155 14.45 7.37 -7.64
N SER A 156 15.39 6.72 -6.95
CA SER A 156 15.08 5.63 -6.03
C SER A 156 14.18 6.09 -4.87
N SER A 157 14.44 7.27 -4.32
CA SER A 157 13.59 7.82 -3.25
C SER A 157 12.19 8.21 -3.74
N VAL A 158 12.05 8.69 -4.98
CA VAL A 158 10.74 8.93 -5.62
C VAL A 158 9.96 7.63 -5.74
N ALA A 159 10.59 6.55 -6.21
CA ALA A 159 9.95 5.25 -6.33
C ALA A 159 9.50 4.70 -4.96
N SER A 160 10.35 4.82 -3.94
CA SER A 160 10.04 4.39 -2.57
C SER A 160 8.87 5.19 -1.97
N TYR A 161 8.87 6.51 -2.18
CA TYR A 161 7.78 7.40 -1.76
C TYR A 161 6.45 6.99 -2.41
N LYS A 162 6.43 6.82 -3.75
CA LYS A 162 5.21 6.44 -4.48
C LYS A 162 4.70 5.05 -4.10
N SER A 163 5.61 4.11 -3.84
CA SER A 163 5.25 2.78 -3.35
C SER A 163 4.62 2.86 -1.94
N ALA A 164 5.23 3.62 -1.03
CA ALA A 164 4.71 3.79 0.32
C ALA A 164 3.36 4.53 0.35
N GLU A 165 3.17 5.54 -0.52
CA GLU A 165 1.90 6.25 -0.72
C GLU A 165 0.78 5.29 -1.12
N LEU A 166 1.04 4.44 -2.13
CA LEU A 166 0.09 3.43 -2.60
C LEU A 166 -0.26 2.40 -1.51
N GLU A 167 0.76 1.90 -0.80
CA GLU A 167 0.54 0.92 0.27
C GLU A 167 -0.22 1.50 1.46
N TYR A 168 0.00 2.79 1.77
CA TYR A 168 -0.78 3.47 2.81
C TYR A 168 -2.22 3.71 2.37
N THR A 169 -2.45 4.17 1.12
CA THR A 169 -3.79 4.35 0.56
C THR A 169 -4.59 3.04 0.62
N LYS A 170 -4.01 1.92 0.16
CA LYS A 170 -4.65 0.60 0.24
C LYS A 170 -4.98 0.14 1.65
N ALA A 171 -4.17 0.53 2.64
CA ALA A 171 -4.41 0.12 4.02
C ALA A 171 -5.53 0.92 4.69
N VAL A 172 -5.82 2.13 4.20
CA VAL A 172 -6.87 3.01 4.73
C VAL A 172 -8.24 2.73 4.08
N GLU A 173 -8.26 2.20 2.85
CA GLU A 173 -9.49 1.79 2.14
C GLU A 173 -9.97 0.39 2.54
#